data_150fbcf42cb177f57823d73518d4acc6
#
_entry.id   150fbcf42cb177f57823d73518d4acc6
#
_cell.length_a   1.000
_cell.length_b   1.000
_cell.length_c   1.000
_cell.angle_alpha   90.00
_cell.angle_beta   90.00
_cell.angle_gamma   90.00
#
_symmetry.space_group_name_H-M   'P 1'
#
loop_
_entity.id
_entity.type
_entity.pdbx_description
1 polymer ?
#
loop_
_entity_poly.entity_id
_entity_poly.type
_entity_poly.pdbx_seq_one_letter_code
_entity_poly.pdbx_strand_id
1 'polypeptide(L)'
;MAKNRSRRLRKKMHIDEFKEFGFSVNWRFAEGTDVNGIDRILDQFVDDVIEPNGLAFEGSGYLQWEGLICLQKQGNCTDEHRQQVMSWLKDHQLTEVSVSDLFDIWWDLPANLA
;
A
#
# COMPACT_ATOMS: atom_id res chain seq x y z
N MET A 1 -11.33 -8.29 -12.04
CA MET A 1 -10.68 -7.26 -11.85
C MET A 1 -10.64 -6.77 -10.50
N ALA A 2 -9.65 -6.34 -10.14
CA ALA A 2 -9.44 -5.97 -8.83
C ALA A 2 -10.28 -4.84 -8.53
N LYS A 3 -10.92 -4.80 -7.47
CA LYS A 3 -11.73 -3.79 -7.11
C LYS A 3 -10.99 -2.69 -6.65
N ASN A 4 -10.89 -1.81 -6.91
CA ASN A 4 -10.43 -0.65 -6.33
C ASN A 4 -9.45 -0.68 -5.41
N ARG A 5 -8.52 -1.42 -5.61
CA ARG A 5 -7.51 -1.50 -4.75
C ARG A 5 -6.89 -0.20 -4.57
N SER A 6 -7.18 0.71 -5.32
CA SER A 6 -6.52 1.87 -5.07
C SER A 6 -7.39 2.93 -4.79
N ARG A 7 -7.86 3.06 -3.70
CA ARG A 7 -8.55 4.09 -3.41
C ARG A 7 -7.64 5.17 -3.58
N ARG A 8 -7.63 5.95 -4.51
CA ARG A 8 -6.71 6.91 -4.78
C ARG A 8 -6.46 7.92 -3.81
N LEU A 9 -5.32 8.32 -3.68
CA LEU A 9 -4.96 9.37 -2.83
C LEU A 9 -5.41 10.61 -3.50
N ARG A 10 -6.33 11.29 -3.03
CA ARG A 10 -6.81 12.41 -3.61
C ARG A 10 -5.99 13.53 -3.36
N LYS A 11 -5.70 14.30 -4.19
CA LYS A 11 -4.92 15.39 -4.04
C LYS A 11 -5.61 16.42 -3.37
N LYS A 12 -5.71 16.59 -2.22
CA LYS A 12 -6.34 17.57 -1.59
C LYS A 12 -5.58 18.76 -1.48
N MET A 13 -6.08 19.78 -1.33
CA MET A 13 -5.48 20.95 -1.13
C MET A 13 -5.02 20.92 0.17
N HIS A 14 -3.98 20.47 0.41
CA HIS A 14 -3.51 20.26 1.65
C HIS A 14 -2.95 21.47 2.20
N ILE A 15 -3.44 21.97 3.07
CA ILE A 15 -2.96 23.10 3.62
C ILE A 15 -2.31 22.95 4.79
N ASP A 16 -1.29 23.01 4.80
CA ASP A 16 -0.53 23.09 5.90
C ASP A 16 -0.61 22.40 7.08
N GLU A 17 -1.07 22.63 7.96
CA GLU A 17 -0.95 22.01 9.15
C GLU A 17 -1.23 20.60 9.19
N PHE A 18 -1.74 20.00 8.29
CA PHE A 18 -2.05 18.64 8.36
C PHE A 18 -0.92 17.81 8.00
N LYS A 19 -0.69 16.76 8.70
CA LYS A 19 0.32 15.80 8.37
C LYS A 19 -0.40 14.51 8.35
N GLU A 20 -0.19 13.72 7.32
CA GLU A 20 -0.79 12.42 7.24
C GLU A 20 0.33 11.43 7.01
N PHE A 21 0.65 10.62 7.99
CA PHE A 21 1.74 9.67 7.86
C PHE A 21 1.23 8.37 7.24
N GLY A 22 1.95 7.94 6.26
CA GLY A 22 1.70 6.66 5.61
C GLY A 22 3.02 5.98 5.41
N PHE A 23 3.08 4.98 4.57
CA PHE A 23 4.33 4.29 4.29
C PHE A 23 4.31 3.65 2.92
N SER A 24 5.47 3.37 2.40
CA SER A 24 5.56 2.72 1.10
C SER A 24 5.80 1.24 1.29
N VAL A 25 5.47 0.45 0.31
CA VAL A 25 5.61 -0.99 0.38
C VAL A 25 6.07 -1.52 -0.95
N ASN A 26 6.91 -2.54 -0.94
CA ASN A 26 7.36 -3.21 -2.13
C ASN A 26 7.29 -4.69 -1.92
N TRP A 27 7.04 -5.44 -2.96
CA TRP A 27 7.13 -6.89 -2.89
C TRP A 27 7.27 -7.45 -4.29
N ARG A 28 7.50 -8.76 -4.36
CA ARG A 28 7.65 -9.39 -5.65
C ARG A 28 6.83 -10.67 -5.66
N PHE A 29 6.09 -10.89 -6.73
CA PHE A 29 5.35 -12.11 -6.92
C PHE A 29 6.29 -13.18 -7.45
N ALA A 30 5.91 -14.43 -7.29
CA ALA A 30 6.71 -15.53 -7.77
C ALA A 30 6.77 -15.50 -9.28
N GLU A 31 7.87 -15.94 -9.81
CA GLU A 31 8.05 -16.03 -11.23
C GLU A 31 6.96 -16.91 -11.78
N GLY A 32 6.40 -16.56 -12.88
CA GLY A 32 5.33 -17.35 -13.50
C GLY A 32 3.93 -16.98 -13.05
N THR A 33 3.80 -16.09 -12.10
CA THR A 33 2.47 -15.65 -11.68
C THR A 33 1.88 -14.82 -12.81
N ASP A 34 0.68 -15.19 -13.23
CA ASP A 34 0.06 -14.47 -14.34
C ASP A 34 -0.81 -13.32 -13.81
N VAL A 35 -1.38 -12.57 -14.71
CA VAL A 35 -2.17 -11.41 -14.37
C VAL A 35 -3.34 -11.79 -13.48
N ASN A 36 -3.98 -12.91 -13.75
CA ASN A 36 -5.10 -13.33 -12.93
C ASN A 36 -4.66 -13.67 -11.52
N GLY A 37 -3.50 -14.27 -11.38
CA GLY A 37 -2.96 -14.60 -10.06
C GLY A 37 -2.61 -13.36 -9.31
N ILE A 38 -2.02 -12.38 -9.98
CA ILE A 38 -1.66 -11.11 -9.37
C ILE A 38 -2.93 -10.41 -8.91
N ASP A 39 -3.94 -10.32 -9.75
CA ASP A 39 -5.16 -9.65 -9.39
C ASP A 39 -5.85 -10.32 -8.21
N ARG A 40 -5.80 -11.63 -8.15
CA ARG A 40 -6.44 -12.35 -7.07
C ARG A 40 -5.76 -12.04 -5.74
N ILE A 41 -4.46 -12.00 -5.73
CA ILE A 41 -3.74 -11.69 -4.51
C ILE A 41 -3.94 -10.25 -4.11
N LEU A 42 -3.97 -9.34 -5.07
CA LEU A 42 -4.20 -7.93 -4.76
C LEU A 42 -5.60 -7.73 -4.18
N ASP A 43 -6.60 -8.39 -4.74
CA ASP A 43 -7.94 -8.29 -4.21
C ASP A 43 -8.00 -8.83 -2.79
N GLN A 44 -7.29 -9.91 -2.53
CA GLN A 44 -7.28 -10.48 -1.22
C GLN A 44 -6.57 -9.57 -0.22
N PHE A 45 -5.51 -8.93 -0.67
CA PHE A 45 -4.77 -7.98 0.16
C PHE A 45 -5.69 -6.84 0.57
N VAL A 46 -6.46 -6.32 -0.38
CA VAL A 46 -7.38 -5.24 -0.10
C VAL A 46 -8.45 -5.72 0.87
N ASP A 47 -9.01 -6.89 0.67
CA ASP A 47 -10.07 -7.39 1.50
C ASP A 47 -9.59 -7.76 2.90
N ASP A 48 -8.40 -8.26 3.03
CA ASP A 48 -7.91 -8.77 4.31
C ASP A 48 -7.22 -7.71 5.16
N VAL A 49 -6.54 -6.79 4.54
CA VAL A 49 -5.71 -5.84 5.27
C VAL A 49 -6.13 -4.40 5.07
N ILE A 50 -6.31 -4.01 3.86
CA ILE A 50 -6.53 -2.61 3.53
C ILE A 50 -7.90 -2.13 4.02
N GLU A 51 -8.94 -2.77 3.59
CA GLU A 51 -10.28 -2.34 3.95
C GLU A 51 -10.58 -2.50 5.45
N PRO A 52 -10.25 -3.61 6.07
CA PRO A 52 -10.60 -3.78 7.48
C PRO A 52 -9.90 -2.78 8.40
N ASN A 53 -8.77 -2.24 7.96
CA ASN A 53 -8.04 -1.29 8.76
C ASN A 53 -8.30 0.16 8.33
N GLY A 54 -9.21 0.38 7.43
CA GLY A 54 -9.49 1.72 6.97
C GLY A 54 -8.36 2.33 6.19
N LEU A 55 -7.60 1.50 5.50
CA LEU A 55 -6.44 1.98 4.77
C LEU A 55 -6.78 2.22 3.31
N ALA A 56 -5.89 2.86 2.62
CA ALA A 56 -5.97 3.05 1.19
C ALA A 56 -4.63 2.64 0.60
N PHE A 57 -4.66 2.00 -0.53
CA PHE A 57 -3.46 1.51 -1.18
C PHE A 57 -3.44 1.95 -2.62
N GLU A 58 -2.32 2.44 -3.07
CA GLU A 58 -2.18 2.78 -4.46
C GLU A 58 -0.83 2.28 -4.91
N GLY A 59 -0.79 1.40 -5.87
CA GLY A 59 0.47 0.82 -6.31
C GLY A 59 0.39 0.36 -7.74
N SER A 60 1.52 -0.08 -8.23
CA SER A 60 1.61 -0.55 -9.60
C SER A 60 2.76 -1.52 -9.75
N GLY A 61 2.76 -2.24 -10.86
CA GLY A 61 3.80 -3.18 -11.18
C GLY A 61 3.25 -4.40 -11.87
N TYR A 62 4.08 -5.37 -12.04
CA TYR A 62 3.66 -6.64 -12.61
C TYR A 62 4.17 -7.71 -11.64
N LEU A 63 5.33 -8.25 -11.82
CA LEU A 63 5.87 -9.17 -10.83
C LEU A 63 6.48 -8.38 -9.67
N GLN A 64 7.04 -7.22 -9.94
CA GLN A 64 7.59 -6.39 -8.91
C GLN A 64 6.60 -5.26 -8.66
N TRP A 65 6.17 -5.10 -7.42
CA TRP A 65 5.18 -4.07 -7.07
C TRP A 65 5.71 -3.09 -6.07
N GLU A 66 5.23 -1.88 -6.19
CA GLU A 66 5.52 -0.88 -5.17
C GLU A 66 4.32 0.01 -5.04
N GLY A 67 4.09 0.53 -3.89
CA GLY A 67 2.92 1.34 -3.65
C GLY A 67 3.00 2.14 -2.38
N LEU A 68 1.93 2.85 -2.12
CA LEU A 68 1.83 3.73 -0.98
C LEU A 68 0.58 3.36 -0.20
N ILE A 69 0.69 3.36 1.10
CA ILE A 69 -0.44 3.05 1.97
C ILE A 69 -0.67 4.21 2.93
N CYS A 70 -1.91 4.62 3.06
CA CYS A 70 -2.28 5.66 4.01
C CYS A 70 -3.67 5.35 4.52
N LEU A 71 -4.23 6.18 5.35
CA LEU A 71 -5.60 5.98 5.82
C LEU A 71 -6.58 6.52 4.80
N GLN A 72 -7.73 5.95 4.74
CA GLN A 72 -8.77 6.45 3.85
C GLN A 72 -9.26 7.81 4.29
N LYS A 73 -9.30 8.04 5.60
CA LYS A 73 -9.69 9.31 6.08
C LYS A 73 -8.45 10.03 6.48
N GLN A 74 -8.55 11.28 6.81
CA GLN A 74 -7.41 12.01 7.24
C GLN A 74 -6.91 11.41 8.51
N GLY A 75 -5.66 11.24 8.68
CA GLY A 75 -5.08 10.65 9.87
C GLY A 75 -3.75 10.00 9.57
N ASN A 76 -3.25 9.27 10.54
CA ASN A 76 -1.92 8.70 10.43
C ASN A 76 -1.93 7.19 10.57
N CYS A 77 -1.20 6.52 9.71
CA CYS A 77 -0.96 5.11 9.89
C CYS A 77 -0.05 4.92 11.10
N THR A 78 0.04 3.72 11.59
CA THR A 78 0.85 3.41 12.76
C THR A 78 1.80 2.27 12.43
N ASP A 79 2.68 1.98 13.35
CA ASP A 79 3.60 0.88 13.20
C ASP A 79 2.83 -0.41 13.13
N GLU A 80 1.71 -0.50 13.79
CA GLU A 80 0.92 -1.69 13.76
C GLU A 80 0.41 -1.94 12.35
N HIS A 81 0.02 -0.91 11.64
CA HIS A 81 -0.40 -1.05 10.24
C HIS A 81 0.76 -1.57 9.40
N ARG A 82 1.97 -1.07 9.64
CA ARG A 82 3.14 -1.53 8.91
C ARG A 82 3.38 -3.01 9.15
N GLN A 83 3.25 -3.44 10.41
CA GLN A 83 3.49 -4.83 10.76
C GLN A 83 2.43 -5.74 10.14
N GLN A 84 1.20 -5.31 10.13
CA GLN A 84 0.14 -6.10 9.55
C GLN A 84 0.34 -6.31 8.06
N VAL A 85 0.73 -5.26 7.37
CA VAL A 85 0.97 -5.32 5.95
C VAL A 85 2.14 -6.27 5.68
N MET A 86 3.22 -6.10 6.42
CA MET A 86 4.39 -6.92 6.18
C MET A 86 4.11 -8.39 6.47
N SER A 87 3.40 -8.68 7.54
CA SER A 87 3.09 -10.04 7.90
C SER A 87 2.20 -10.71 6.85
N TRP A 88 1.21 -9.99 6.38
CA TRP A 88 0.31 -10.55 5.40
C TRP A 88 1.06 -10.89 4.12
N LEU A 89 1.92 -9.99 3.67
CA LEU A 89 2.66 -10.23 2.45
C LEU A 89 3.58 -11.43 2.58
N LYS A 90 4.24 -11.55 3.72
CA LYS A 90 5.13 -12.68 3.91
C LYS A 90 4.35 -13.97 4.06
N ASP A 91 3.21 -13.93 4.69
CA ASP A 91 2.41 -15.12 4.87
C ASP A 91 1.85 -15.63 3.55
N HIS A 92 1.73 -14.79 2.58
CA HIS A 92 1.22 -15.18 1.27
C HIS A 92 2.36 -15.45 0.29
N GLN A 93 3.55 -15.67 0.88
CA GLN A 93 4.70 -16.10 0.10
C GLN A 93 5.21 -15.14 -0.95
N LEU A 94 4.96 -13.88 -0.73
CA LEU A 94 5.56 -12.88 -1.58
C LEU A 94 6.97 -12.63 -1.09
N THR A 95 7.86 -12.27 -1.98
CA THR A 95 9.27 -12.12 -1.63
C THR A 95 9.70 -10.70 -1.77
N GLU A 96 10.88 -10.41 -1.31
CA GLU A 96 11.46 -9.08 -1.38
C GLU A 96 10.51 -8.06 -0.78
N VAL A 97 9.87 -8.42 0.31
CA VAL A 97 8.91 -7.57 0.96
C VAL A 97 9.65 -6.50 1.75
N SER A 98 9.27 -5.28 1.55
CA SER A 98 9.91 -4.18 2.25
C SER A 98 8.88 -3.12 2.54
N VAL A 99 8.90 -2.58 3.72
CA VAL A 99 7.94 -1.59 4.16
C VAL A 99 8.73 -0.44 4.76
N SER A 100 8.50 0.75 4.29
CA SER A 100 9.28 1.89 4.76
C SER A 100 8.85 2.34 6.14
N ASP A 101 9.60 3.24 6.71
CA ASP A 101 9.17 3.91 7.93
C ASP A 101 8.01 4.80 7.58
N LEU A 102 7.29 5.26 8.58
CA LEU A 102 6.22 6.19 8.35
C LEU A 102 6.78 7.53 7.89
N PHE A 103 6.11 8.16 6.99
CA PHE A 103 6.53 9.48 6.53
C PHE A 103 5.29 10.27 6.15
N ASP A 104 5.47 11.59 6.06
CA ASP A 104 4.37 12.47 5.75
C ASP A 104 4.11 12.36 4.25
N ILE A 105 3.02 11.78 3.86
CA ILE A 105 2.78 11.47 2.46
C ILE A 105 2.58 12.70 1.59
N TRP A 106 2.35 13.84 2.22
CA TRP A 106 2.15 15.04 1.42
C TRP A 106 3.43 15.80 1.18
N TRP A 107 4.37 15.68 2.10
CA TRP A 107 5.60 16.45 1.99
C TRP A 107 6.83 15.64 1.70
N ASP A 108 6.81 14.37 2.08
CA ASP A 108 7.99 13.54 1.94
C ASP A 108 7.80 12.39 0.96
N LEU A 109 6.87 12.51 0.05
CA LEU A 109 6.59 11.42 -0.86
C LEU A 109 7.83 11.05 -1.66
N PRO A 110 8.20 9.79 -1.72
CA PRO A 110 9.36 9.39 -2.48
C PRO A 110 9.21 9.71 -3.95
N ALA A 111 10.31 10.08 -4.56
CA ALA A 111 10.27 10.49 -5.95
C ALA A 111 9.71 9.45 -6.88
N ASN A 112 9.96 8.19 -6.62
CA ASN A 112 9.50 7.16 -7.51
C ASN A 112 8.01 6.90 -7.39
N LEU A 113 7.35 7.52 -6.44
CA LEU A 113 5.93 7.34 -6.31
C LEU A 113 5.18 8.61 -6.65
N ALA A 114 5.89 9.61 -6.95
CA ALA A 114 5.26 10.92 -7.20
C ALA A 114 4.56 11.00 -8.55
#